data_6815b07cbc4c9472e672a78ed36029ac
#
_entry.id   6815b07cbc4c9472e672a78ed36029ac
#
_cell.length_a   1.000
_cell.length_b   1.000
_cell.length_c   1.000
_cell.angle_alpha   90.00
_cell.angle_beta   90.00
_cell.angle_gamma   90.00
#
_symmetry.space_group_name_H-M   'P 1'
#
loop_
_entity.id
_entity.type
_entity.pdbx_description
1 polymer ?
#
loop_
_entity_poly.entity_id
_entity_poly.type
_entity_poly.pdbx_seq_one_letter_code
_entity_poly.pdbx_strand_id
1 'polypeptide(L)'
;MTDKERTYMEKKPFVTKEQLEEIAKTYPTPFYLYDEKGIRENAMKLKESFSWNKGFREYFAVKATPNPFILKTLQELGCGTDCSSKTELLMSDACGFSGHDIMFSSNDTPPEEFKLAYDLGAIINLDDFTHIECLEKTIGTIPETICCRFNPGGLFKVTTDIMDNPGDAKYGMTEAQITEAYKILKAKGAKNFGIHAFLASNTVTNEYYPLLAKVLFELAVKLKKETGADIKFINLSGGIGIPYRPDQEPNDIKVIGEGVRKVYEEVLVPAGMGDVAIFTELGRFMLAPYGALVTRAIHEKHTYKEYIGVDACAVNLMRPAMYGAYHHITVMGKENEPCDHKYDVTGSLCENNDKFAIDRMLPKIDMGDLLFIHDAGAHGFAMGYNYNGKLKSAELLLKEDGSVQMIRRAETPKDYFATFDFCDILKNVRNV
;
A
#
# COMPACT_ATOMS: atom_id res chain seq x y z
N MET A 1 34.99 -19.81 5.11
CA MET A 1 33.82 -19.40 4.34
C MET A 1 34.15 -18.01 3.82
N THR A 2 34.44 -17.90 2.56
CA THR A 2 34.81 -16.65 1.90
C THR A 2 33.60 -15.73 1.87
N ASP A 3 33.78 -14.48 2.32
CA ASP A 3 32.83 -13.38 2.11
C ASP A 3 32.54 -13.28 0.62
N LYS A 4 31.39 -13.83 0.17
CA LYS A 4 30.82 -13.44 -1.11
C LYS A 4 30.57 -11.95 -0.99
N GLU A 5 31.15 -11.16 -1.87
CA GLU A 5 30.82 -9.76 -2.08
C GLU A 5 29.31 -9.63 -2.12
N ARG A 6 28.71 -9.17 -1.02
CA ARG A 6 27.28 -8.81 -1.00
C ARG A 6 27.14 -7.60 -1.91
N THR A 7 26.53 -7.80 -3.05
CA THR A 7 26.17 -6.70 -3.95
C THR A 7 25.06 -5.90 -3.25
N TYR A 8 25.44 -4.80 -2.62
CA TYR A 8 24.46 -3.88 -2.03
C TYR A 8 23.69 -3.19 -3.14
N MET A 9 22.37 -3.17 -3.02
CA MET A 9 21.52 -2.38 -3.93
C MET A 9 21.67 -0.90 -3.57
N GLU A 10 22.25 -0.13 -4.47
CA GLU A 10 22.41 1.30 -4.27
C GLU A 10 21.05 2.00 -4.30
N LYS A 11 20.65 2.62 -3.18
CA LYS A 11 19.46 3.47 -3.10
C LYS A 11 19.76 4.84 -3.65
N LYS A 12 19.24 5.16 -4.83
CA LYS A 12 19.46 6.46 -5.50
C LYS A 12 18.21 7.30 -5.46
N PRO A 13 18.33 8.59 -5.09
CA PRO A 13 17.25 9.56 -5.32
C PRO A 13 16.91 9.63 -6.82
N PHE A 14 15.65 9.79 -7.14
CA PHE A 14 15.20 9.99 -8.54
C PHE A 14 15.26 11.47 -8.98
N VAL A 15 15.83 12.32 -8.15
CA VAL A 15 16.08 13.75 -8.39
C VAL A 15 17.48 14.13 -7.92
N THR A 16 18.05 15.20 -8.48
CA THR A 16 19.32 15.76 -8.00
C THR A 16 19.10 16.75 -6.87
N LYS A 17 20.19 17.13 -6.17
CA LYS A 17 20.17 18.17 -5.13
C LYS A 17 19.63 19.48 -5.69
N GLU A 18 20.12 19.90 -6.86
CA GLU A 18 19.73 21.15 -7.50
C GLU A 18 18.25 21.18 -7.82
N GLN A 19 17.70 20.09 -8.33
CA GLN A 19 16.25 19.94 -8.56
C GLN A 19 15.47 20.07 -7.26
N LEU A 20 15.89 19.40 -6.19
CA LEU A 20 15.21 19.49 -4.88
C LEU A 20 15.29 20.90 -4.28
N GLU A 21 16.44 21.57 -4.38
CA GLU A 21 16.58 22.94 -3.90
C GLU A 21 15.67 23.90 -4.69
N GLU A 22 15.50 23.69 -6.00
CA GLU A 22 14.57 24.49 -6.80
C GLU A 22 13.11 24.21 -6.41
N ILE A 23 12.74 22.95 -6.20
CA ILE A 23 11.41 22.57 -5.71
C ILE A 23 11.15 23.21 -4.34
N ALA A 24 12.12 23.15 -3.44
CA ALA A 24 12.01 23.67 -2.07
C ALA A 24 11.87 25.20 -1.99
N LYS A 25 12.26 25.95 -3.02
CA LYS A 25 11.98 27.39 -3.10
C LYS A 25 10.49 27.68 -3.27
N THR A 26 9.78 26.82 -3.98
CA THR A 26 8.34 26.97 -4.25
C THR A 26 7.50 26.26 -3.19
N TYR A 27 7.93 25.07 -2.77
CA TYR A 27 7.23 24.21 -1.83
C TYR A 27 8.13 23.97 -0.61
N PRO A 28 7.87 24.65 0.53
CA PRO A 28 8.67 24.46 1.74
C PRO A 28 8.66 22.99 2.22
N THR A 29 9.81 22.53 2.71
CA THR A 29 9.92 21.24 3.41
C THR A 29 9.14 21.27 4.74
N PRO A 30 8.67 20.09 5.27
CA PRO A 30 8.74 18.81 4.61
C PRO A 30 7.66 18.62 3.53
N PHE A 31 7.93 17.82 2.52
CA PHE A 31 6.93 17.39 1.54
C PHE A 31 7.20 15.96 1.06
N TYR A 32 6.14 15.29 0.58
CA TYR A 32 6.28 14.07 -0.19
C TYR A 32 6.53 14.41 -1.66
N LEU A 33 7.45 13.69 -2.29
CA LEU A 33 7.69 13.78 -3.73
C LEU A 33 7.50 12.40 -4.34
N TYR A 34 6.64 12.29 -5.36
CA TYR A 34 6.37 11.07 -6.12
C TYR A 34 6.95 11.18 -7.52
N ASP A 35 7.51 10.08 -8.04
CA ASP A 35 8.04 9.95 -9.39
C ASP A 35 6.98 9.33 -10.32
N GLU A 36 6.31 10.15 -11.14
CA GLU A 36 5.28 9.66 -12.06
C GLU A 36 5.84 8.64 -13.06
N LYS A 37 7.03 8.88 -13.59
CA LYS A 37 7.67 7.99 -14.57
C LYS A 37 7.91 6.61 -13.95
N GLY A 38 8.53 6.55 -12.78
CA GLY A 38 8.77 5.29 -12.08
C GLY A 38 7.49 4.54 -11.74
N ILE A 39 6.43 5.25 -11.32
CA ILE A 39 5.10 4.66 -11.07
C ILE A 39 4.55 4.01 -12.34
N ARG A 40 4.59 4.71 -13.47
CA ARG A 40 4.08 4.21 -14.75
C ARG A 40 4.88 3.00 -15.25
N GLU A 41 6.20 3.08 -15.23
CA GLU A 41 7.09 1.98 -15.63
C GLU A 41 6.85 0.73 -14.80
N ASN A 42 6.68 0.88 -13.46
CA ASN A 42 6.42 -0.25 -12.58
C ASN A 42 5.06 -0.90 -12.81
N ALA A 43 4.01 -0.10 -13.02
CA ALA A 43 2.68 -0.61 -13.35
C ALA A 43 2.69 -1.38 -14.68
N MET A 44 3.41 -0.88 -15.69
CA MET A 44 3.58 -1.57 -16.96
C MET A 44 4.33 -2.88 -16.80
N LYS A 45 5.43 -2.89 -16.03
CA LYS A 45 6.21 -4.10 -15.72
C LYS A 45 5.36 -5.17 -15.04
N LEU A 46 4.49 -4.79 -14.10
CA LEU A 46 3.53 -5.71 -13.47
C LEU A 46 2.59 -6.31 -14.52
N LYS A 47 1.97 -5.47 -15.35
CA LYS A 47 1.05 -5.90 -16.41
C LYS A 47 1.69 -6.87 -17.40
N GLU A 48 2.91 -6.59 -17.84
CA GLU A 48 3.67 -7.47 -18.71
C GLU A 48 3.92 -8.83 -18.06
N SER A 49 4.26 -8.85 -16.77
CA SER A 49 4.58 -10.07 -16.03
C SER A 49 3.39 -11.02 -15.87
N PHE A 50 2.16 -10.51 -15.95
CA PHE A 50 0.92 -11.29 -15.89
C PHE A 50 0.14 -11.30 -17.22
N SER A 51 0.73 -10.84 -18.33
CA SER A 51 0.08 -10.77 -19.65
C SER A 51 -0.36 -12.12 -20.22
N TRP A 52 0.17 -13.22 -19.70
CA TRP A 52 -0.24 -14.60 -20.02
C TRP A 52 -1.69 -14.90 -19.57
N ASN A 53 -2.22 -14.22 -18.57
CA ASN A 53 -3.62 -14.30 -18.13
C ASN A 53 -4.44 -13.16 -18.74
N LYS A 54 -5.34 -13.46 -19.67
CA LYS A 54 -6.12 -12.46 -20.40
C LYS A 54 -7.05 -11.64 -19.51
N GLY A 55 -7.43 -12.18 -18.34
CA GLY A 55 -8.28 -11.52 -17.37
C GLY A 55 -7.50 -10.78 -16.28
N PHE A 56 -6.17 -10.76 -16.35
CA PHE A 56 -5.35 -10.12 -15.32
C PHE A 56 -5.73 -8.66 -15.09
N ARG A 57 -5.87 -8.30 -13.82
CA ARG A 57 -6.08 -6.91 -13.41
C ARG A 57 -5.43 -6.61 -12.08
N GLU A 58 -4.74 -5.49 -12.01
CA GLU A 58 -4.31 -4.87 -10.76
C GLU A 58 -5.42 -3.95 -10.25
N TYR A 59 -5.82 -4.13 -9.00
CA TYR A 59 -6.67 -3.23 -8.23
C TYR A 59 -5.79 -2.52 -7.20
N PHE A 60 -5.37 -1.33 -7.51
CA PHE A 60 -4.48 -0.60 -6.61
C PHE A 60 -5.09 -0.41 -5.22
N ALA A 61 -4.39 -0.85 -4.17
CA ALA A 61 -4.84 -0.69 -2.79
C ALA A 61 -4.84 0.79 -2.40
N VAL A 62 -6.01 1.45 -2.40
CA VAL A 62 -6.15 2.90 -2.17
C VAL A 62 -5.53 3.33 -0.86
N LYS A 63 -5.65 2.53 0.20
CA LYS A 63 -5.05 2.75 1.52
C LYS A 63 -3.54 3.00 1.51
N ALA A 64 -2.84 2.52 0.48
CA ALA A 64 -1.40 2.71 0.38
C ALA A 64 -1.04 4.17 0.08
N THR A 65 -1.80 4.81 -0.83
CA THR A 65 -1.59 6.22 -1.21
C THR A 65 -2.91 6.82 -1.72
N PRO A 66 -3.81 7.25 -0.80
CA PRO A 66 -5.14 7.75 -1.14
C PRO A 66 -5.06 9.17 -1.72
N ASN A 67 -4.65 9.27 -2.99
CA ASN A 67 -4.50 10.54 -3.70
C ASN A 67 -5.13 10.45 -5.10
N PRO A 68 -6.12 11.31 -5.44
CA PRO A 68 -6.82 11.26 -6.71
C PRO A 68 -5.92 11.34 -7.95
N PHE A 69 -4.82 12.11 -7.89
CA PHE A 69 -3.89 12.22 -9.02
C PHE A 69 -3.15 10.91 -9.28
N ILE A 70 -2.73 10.22 -8.20
CA ILE A 70 -2.11 8.90 -8.30
C ILE A 70 -3.11 7.87 -8.84
N LEU A 71 -4.36 7.87 -8.32
CA LEU A 71 -5.41 6.97 -8.79
C LEU A 71 -5.69 7.16 -10.28
N LYS A 72 -5.75 8.41 -10.76
CA LYS A 72 -5.94 8.71 -12.19
C LYS A 72 -4.76 8.26 -13.05
N THR A 73 -3.53 8.44 -12.59
CA THR A 73 -2.34 7.93 -13.29
C THR A 73 -2.41 6.41 -13.47
N LEU A 74 -2.84 5.67 -12.44
CA LEU A 74 -2.99 4.22 -12.50
C LEU A 74 -4.21 3.79 -13.34
N GLN A 75 -5.30 4.58 -13.32
CA GLN A 75 -6.49 4.35 -14.16
C GLN A 75 -6.14 4.39 -15.66
N GLU A 76 -5.32 5.35 -16.07
CA GLU A 76 -4.83 5.46 -17.46
C GLU A 76 -4.07 4.20 -17.90
N LEU A 77 -3.47 3.48 -16.97
CA LEU A 77 -2.75 2.22 -17.21
C LEU A 77 -3.65 0.99 -17.09
N GLY A 78 -4.97 1.18 -16.85
CA GLY A 78 -5.97 0.13 -16.76
C GLY A 78 -6.05 -0.58 -15.41
N CYS A 79 -5.47 0.00 -14.35
CA CYS A 79 -5.68 -0.48 -12.98
C CYS A 79 -7.09 -0.15 -12.50
N GLY A 80 -7.64 -1.02 -11.66
CA GLY A 80 -8.78 -0.71 -10.81
C GLY A 80 -8.35 -0.16 -9.45
N THR A 81 -9.31 -0.04 -8.52
CA THR A 81 -9.07 0.34 -7.12
C THR A 81 -9.57 -0.73 -6.16
N ASP A 82 -8.76 -1.07 -5.13
CA ASP A 82 -9.20 -1.81 -3.96
C ASP A 82 -9.47 -0.82 -2.83
N CYS A 83 -10.73 -0.75 -2.40
CA CYS A 83 -11.23 0.16 -1.38
C CYS A 83 -11.54 -0.60 -0.10
N SER A 84 -11.22 -0.01 1.06
CA SER A 84 -11.43 -0.61 2.37
C SER A 84 -12.36 0.23 3.27
N SER A 85 -12.92 1.34 2.75
CA SER A 85 -13.79 2.25 3.50
C SER A 85 -14.68 3.08 2.58
N LYS A 86 -15.73 3.68 3.17
CA LYS A 86 -16.60 4.65 2.51
C LYS A 86 -15.83 5.78 1.82
N THR A 87 -14.83 6.33 2.50
CA THR A 87 -14.04 7.46 1.96
C THR A 87 -13.24 7.05 0.73
N GLU A 88 -12.68 5.85 0.72
CA GLU A 88 -11.95 5.32 -0.44
C GLU A 88 -12.88 5.01 -1.62
N LEU A 89 -14.10 4.50 -1.36
CA LEU A 89 -15.15 4.33 -2.37
C LEU A 89 -15.53 5.66 -3.01
N LEU A 90 -15.81 6.69 -2.20
CA LEU A 90 -16.14 8.03 -2.69
C LEU A 90 -14.99 8.68 -3.47
N MET A 91 -13.74 8.44 -3.07
CA MET A 91 -12.56 8.93 -3.80
C MET A 91 -12.44 8.24 -5.16
N SER A 92 -12.65 6.93 -5.21
CA SER A 92 -12.61 6.15 -6.46
C SER A 92 -13.71 6.59 -7.42
N ASP A 93 -14.95 6.78 -6.94
CA ASP A 93 -16.06 7.33 -7.71
C ASP A 93 -15.74 8.73 -8.26
N ALA A 94 -15.21 9.63 -7.42
CA ALA A 94 -14.80 10.97 -7.85
C ALA A 94 -13.67 10.96 -8.89
N CYS A 95 -12.85 9.90 -8.94
CA CYS A 95 -11.86 9.67 -9.98
C CYS A 95 -12.43 9.06 -11.26
N GLY A 96 -13.72 8.67 -11.27
CA GLY A 96 -14.40 8.07 -12.41
C GLY A 96 -14.26 6.55 -12.51
N PHE A 97 -13.87 5.86 -11.42
CA PHE A 97 -13.98 4.40 -11.34
C PHE A 97 -15.43 4.02 -11.06
N SER A 98 -15.92 2.92 -11.63
CA SER A 98 -17.27 2.43 -11.41
C SER A 98 -17.37 0.94 -11.71
N GLY A 99 -18.42 0.30 -11.18
CA GLY A 99 -18.69 -1.10 -11.44
C GLY A 99 -17.51 -2.00 -11.01
N HIS A 100 -17.18 -2.95 -11.86
CA HIS A 100 -16.09 -3.89 -11.61
C HIS A 100 -14.66 -3.27 -11.72
N ASP A 101 -14.56 -1.96 -11.87
CA ASP A 101 -13.27 -1.26 -11.70
C ASP A 101 -12.93 -1.07 -10.22
N ILE A 102 -13.87 -1.33 -9.33
CA ILE A 102 -13.73 -1.21 -7.89
C ILE A 102 -13.87 -2.58 -7.23
N MET A 103 -12.84 -3.00 -6.49
CA MET A 103 -12.93 -4.03 -5.45
C MET A 103 -13.26 -3.35 -4.12
N PHE A 104 -14.13 -3.94 -3.32
CA PHE A 104 -14.40 -3.48 -1.97
C PHE A 104 -14.07 -4.57 -0.97
N SER A 105 -12.89 -4.46 -0.34
CA SER A 105 -12.33 -5.42 0.63
C SER A 105 -12.20 -4.73 1.99
N SER A 106 -13.25 -4.77 2.78
CA SER A 106 -13.34 -4.19 4.12
C SER A 106 -13.43 -5.29 5.19
N ASN A 107 -13.12 -4.94 6.44
CA ASN A 107 -13.29 -5.80 7.60
C ASN A 107 -14.29 -5.15 8.55
N ASP A 108 -15.02 -5.93 9.35
CA ASP A 108 -16.01 -5.39 10.28
C ASP A 108 -16.90 -4.31 9.61
N THR A 109 -17.37 -4.62 8.40
CA THR A 109 -17.93 -3.66 7.44
C THR A 109 -19.25 -3.06 7.93
N PRO A 110 -19.37 -1.73 8.06
CA PRO A 110 -20.64 -1.08 8.36
C PRO A 110 -21.67 -1.29 7.23
N PRO A 111 -22.95 -1.44 7.57
CA PRO A 111 -24.01 -1.65 6.54
C PRO A 111 -24.03 -0.58 5.44
N GLU A 112 -23.83 0.69 5.80
CA GLU A 112 -23.82 1.78 4.82
C GLU A 112 -22.65 1.71 3.81
N GLU A 113 -21.54 1.06 4.16
CA GLU A 113 -20.44 0.84 3.23
C GLU A 113 -20.77 -0.26 2.23
N PHE A 114 -21.43 -1.34 2.66
CA PHE A 114 -21.99 -2.34 1.73
C PHE A 114 -22.97 -1.71 0.75
N LYS A 115 -23.87 -0.83 1.27
CA LYS A 115 -24.83 -0.14 0.43
C LYS A 115 -24.15 0.72 -0.63
N LEU A 116 -23.17 1.52 -0.24
CA LEU A 116 -22.42 2.36 -1.16
C LEU A 116 -21.64 1.54 -2.20
N ALA A 117 -20.93 0.49 -1.76
CA ALA A 117 -20.21 -0.40 -2.67
C ALA A 117 -21.14 -1.04 -3.71
N TYR A 118 -22.32 -1.49 -3.28
CA TYR A 118 -23.34 -2.03 -4.18
C TYR A 118 -23.88 -0.98 -5.16
N ASP A 119 -24.19 0.23 -4.68
CA ASP A 119 -24.71 1.32 -5.51
C ASP A 119 -23.69 1.76 -6.59
N LEU A 120 -22.39 1.67 -6.28
CA LEU A 120 -21.32 1.92 -7.24
C LEU A 120 -21.06 0.73 -8.19
N GLY A 121 -21.73 -0.40 -7.96
CA GLY A 121 -21.55 -1.63 -8.74
C GLY A 121 -20.21 -2.35 -8.46
N ALA A 122 -19.55 -2.03 -7.35
CA ALA A 122 -18.25 -2.60 -6.98
C ALA A 122 -18.35 -4.12 -6.74
N ILE A 123 -17.26 -4.84 -6.96
CA ILE A 123 -17.13 -6.23 -6.55
C ILE A 123 -16.94 -6.25 -5.02
N ILE A 124 -17.92 -6.77 -4.30
CA ILE A 124 -17.90 -6.88 -2.84
C ILE A 124 -17.16 -8.16 -2.44
N ASN A 125 -16.16 -8.03 -1.59
CA ASN A 125 -15.42 -9.13 -1.00
C ASN A 125 -15.85 -9.31 0.46
N LEU A 126 -16.55 -10.41 0.76
CA LEU A 126 -17.02 -10.72 2.10
C LEU A 126 -15.87 -11.26 2.95
N ASP A 127 -15.52 -10.56 4.00
CA ASP A 127 -14.44 -10.94 4.93
C ASP A 127 -14.86 -12.07 5.87
N ASP A 128 -16.12 -12.12 6.28
CA ASP A 128 -16.65 -13.09 7.23
C ASP A 128 -18.00 -13.70 6.78
N PHE A 129 -18.29 -14.88 7.29
CA PHE A 129 -19.52 -15.61 7.00
C PHE A 129 -20.79 -14.82 7.40
N THR A 130 -20.74 -14.09 8.50
CA THR A 130 -21.86 -13.28 9.01
C THR A 130 -22.16 -12.07 8.12
N HIS A 131 -21.21 -11.65 7.27
CA HIS A 131 -21.41 -10.57 6.30
C HIS A 131 -22.48 -10.91 5.25
N ILE A 132 -22.76 -12.19 4.97
CA ILE A 132 -23.80 -12.59 4.01
C ILE A 132 -25.17 -12.07 4.45
N GLU A 133 -25.53 -12.30 5.71
CA GLU A 133 -26.80 -11.84 6.27
C GLU A 133 -26.86 -10.32 6.38
N CYS A 134 -25.75 -9.71 6.79
CA CYS A 134 -25.65 -8.24 6.88
C CYS A 134 -25.84 -7.59 5.51
N LEU A 135 -25.15 -8.09 4.48
CA LEU A 135 -25.27 -7.60 3.11
C LEU A 135 -26.70 -7.73 2.60
N GLU A 136 -27.31 -8.93 2.70
CA GLU A 136 -28.66 -9.19 2.23
C GLU A 136 -29.70 -8.28 2.92
N LYS A 137 -29.59 -8.10 4.25
CA LYS A 137 -30.47 -7.18 4.99
C LYS A 137 -30.31 -5.74 4.56
N THR A 138 -29.09 -5.35 4.20
CA THR A 138 -28.76 -3.96 3.87
C THR A 138 -29.23 -3.57 2.47
N ILE A 139 -29.04 -4.43 1.48
CA ILE A 139 -29.34 -4.11 0.07
C ILE A 139 -30.58 -4.84 -0.46
N GLY A 140 -31.14 -5.78 0.29
CA GLY A 140 -32.35 -6.53 -0.08
C GLY A 140 -32.11 -7.67 -1.08
N THR A 141 -30.88 -7.94 -1.47
CA THR A 141 -30.51 -8.99 -2.45
C THR A 141 -29.07 -9.41 -2.23
N ILE A 142 -28.59 -10.37 -3.03
CA ILE A 142 -27.16 -10.69 -3.15
C ILE A 142 -26.69 -10.29 -4.55
N PRO A 143 -25.53 -9.63 -4.68
CA PRO A 143 -24.96 -9.27 -5.98
C PRO A 143 -24.73 -10.50 -6.87
N GLU A 144 -24.88 -10.33 -8.17
CA GLU A 144 -24.61 -11.40 -9.15
C GLU A 144 -23.15 -11.85 -9.12
N THR A 145 -22.24 -10.89 -8.92
CA THR A 145 -20.77 -11.12 -8.75
C THR A 145 -20.40 -10.84 -7.32
N ILE A 146 -19.83 -11.83 -6.64
CA ILE A 146 -19.44 -11.75 -5.22
C ILE A 146 -18.11 -12.44 -4.98
N CYS A 147 -17.30 -11.91 -4.08
CA CYS A 147 -16.04 -12.48 -3.64
C CYS A 147 -16.11 -12.87 -2.16
N CYS A 148 -15.38 -13.90 -1.77
CA CYS A 148 -15.21 -14.25 -0.36
C CYS A 148 -13.72 -14.36 -0.03
N ARG A 149 -13.36 -13.84 1.14
CA ARG A 149 -12.00 -13.91 1.65
C ARG A 149 -11.76 -15.21 2.40
N PHE A 150 -10.72 -15.92 1.99
CA PHE A 150 -10.28 -17.15 2.60
C PHE A 150 -9.16 -16.94 3.61
N ASN A 151 -9.20 -17.66 4.72
CA ASN A 151 -8.14 -17.79 5.69
C ASN A 151 -7.71 -19.28 5.79
N PRO A 152 -6.52 -19.65 5.33
CA PRO A 152 -6.03 -21.04 5.38
C PRO A 152 -5.64 -21.50 6.78
N GLY A 153 -5.67 -20.65 7.80
CA GLY A 153 -5.21 -20.97 9.13
C GLY A 153 -3.71 -21.22 9.19
N GLY A 154 -3.28 -21.96 10.21
CA GLY A 154 -1.87 -22.27 10.45
C GLY A 154 -1.20 -23.18 9.42
N LEU A 155 -1.89 -23.58 8.36
CA LEU A 155 -1.33 -24.38 7.26
C LEU A 155 -0.41 -23.57 6.33
N PHE A 156 -0.56 -22.26 6.31
CA PHE A 156 0.26 -21.37 5.49
C PHE A 156 1.26 -20.62 6.38
N LYS A 157 2.54 -20.94 6.23
CA LYS A 157 3.62 -20.27 6.97
C LYS A 157 4.41 -19.37 6.03
N VAL A 158 4.36 -18.08 6.29
CA VAL A 158 5.23 -17.08 5.68
C VAL A 158 5.97 -16.36 6.80
N THR A 159 7.29 -16.33 6.72
CA THR A 159 8.11 -15.57 7.66
C THR A 159 8.06 -14.10 7.28
N THR A 160 7.19 -13.33 7.88
CA THR A 160 7.17 -11.87 7.76
C THR A 160 7.01 -11.25 9.14
N ASP A 161 7.75 -10.17 9.39
CA ASP A 161 7.74 -9.46 10.68
C ASP A 161 6.49 -8.58 10.90
N ILE A 162 5.57 -8.50 9.93
CA ILE A 162 4.49 -7.50 9.91
C ILE A 162 3.09 -8.12 10.02
N MET A 163 2.94 -9.42 9.78
CA MET A 163 1.66 -10.10 9.92
C MET A 163 1.78 -11.33 10.80
N ASP A 164 0.78 -11.48 11.65
CA ASP A 164 0.62 -12.66 12.49
C ASP A 164 0.41 -13.93 11.65
N ASN A 165 0.63 -15.08 12.27
CA ASN A 165 0.27 -16.36 11.69
C ASN A 165 -1.20 -16.30 11.19
N PRO A 166 -1.53 -16.76 9.97
CA PRO A 166 -2.91 -16.73 9.47
C PRO A 166 -3.96 -17.28 10.44
N GLY A 167 -3.58 -18.21 11.33
CA GLY A 167 -4.45 -18.71 12.40
C GLY A 167 -4.83 -17.68 13.45
N ASP A 168 -4.02 -16.63 13.63
CA ASP A 168 -4.23 -15.53 14.59
C ASP A 168 -4.77 -14.27 13.89
N ALA A 169 -4.84 -14.27 12.55
CA ALA A 169 -5.34 -13.14 11.79
C ALA A 169 -6.86 -13.00 11.93
N LYS A 170 -7.33 -11.76 12.11
CA LYS A 170 -8.77 -11.44 12.21
C LYS A 170 -9.54 -11.55 10.90
N TYR A 171 -8.93 -11.99 9.82
CA TYR A 171 -9.44 -11.91 8.46
C TYR A 171 -9.83 -13.25 7.88
N GLY A 172 -10.97 -13.27 7.17
CA GLY A 172 -11.31 -14.32 6.24
C GLY A 172 -11.99 -15.53 6.87
N MET A 173 -12.66 -16.27 6.01
CA MET A 173 -13.41 -17.49 6.33
C MET A 173 -12.52 -18.73 6.32
N THR A 174 -12.75 -19.67 7.23
CA THR A 174 -12.17 -21.02 7.14
C THR A 174 -12.68 -21.76 5.90
N GLU A 175 -12.02 -22.85 5.54
CA GLU A 175 -12.42 -23.66 4.38
C GLU A 175 -13.87 -24.18 4.48
N ALA A 176 -14.30 -24.60 5.66
CA ALA A 176 -15.68 -25.03 5.90
C ALA A 176 -16.68 -23.87 5.72
N GLN A 177 -16.36 -22.70 6.28
CA GLN A 177 -17.20 -21.51 6.16
C GLN A 177 -17.32 -21.02 4.72
N ILE A 178 -16.21 -20.91 3.96
CA ILE A 178 -16.26 -20.45 2.57
C ILE A 178 -17.01 -21.42 1.67
N THR A 179 -16.91 -22.74 1.93
CA THR A 179 -17.65 -23.76 1.21
C THR A 179 -19.16 -23.59 1.42
N GLU A 180 -19.58 -23.38 2.66
CA GLU A 180 -21.00 -23.16 2.99
C GLU A 180 -21.49 -21.79 2.48
N ALA A 181 -20.66 -20.75 2.59
CA ALA A 181 -20.94 -19.42 2.05
C ALA A 181 -21.26 -19.49 0.56
N TYR A 182 -20.49 -20.22 -0.22
CA TYR A 182 -20.73 -20.37 -1.67
C TYR A 182 -22.04 -21.05 -2.00
N LYS A 183 -22.45 -22.08 -1.23
CA LYS A 183 -23.75 -22.72 -1.40
C LYS A 183 -24.90 -21.75 -1.12
N ILE A 184 -24.80 -21.01 -0.01
CA ILE A 184 -25.81 -20.01 0.39
C ILE A 184 -25.92 -18.90 -0.63
N LEU A 185 -24.78 -18.28 -1.01
CA LEU A 185 -24.72 -17.19 -1.97
C LEU A 185 -25.29 -17.60 -3.33
N LYS A 186 -24.96 -18.80 -3.80
CA LYS A 186 -25.50 -19.38 -5.04
C LYS A 186 -27.02 -19.57 -4.96
N ALA A 187 -27.51 -20.13 -3.85
CA ALA A 187 -28.95 -20.30 -3.62
C ALA A 187 -29.70 -18.95 -3.58
N LYS A 188 -29.02 -17.88 -3.16
CA LYS A 188 -29.54 -16.50 -3.11
C LYS A 188 -29.36 -15.71 -4.41
N GLY A 189 -28.83 -16.32 -5.48
CA GLY A 189 -28.80 -15.74 -6.81
C GLY A 189 -27.43 -15.27 -7.32
N ALA A 190 -26.35 -15.42 -6.54
CA ALA A 190 -25.01 -15.17 -7.05
C ALA A 190 -24.65 -16.15 -8.18
N LYS A 191 -24.02 -15.64 -9.25
CA LYS A 191 -23.65 -16.42 -10.43
C LYS A 191 -22.14 -16.48 -10.62
N ASN A 192 -21.45 -15.37 -10.40
CA ASN A 192 -20.02 -15.21 -10.61
C ASN A 192 -19.33 -15.11 -9.26
N PHE A 193 -18.38 -16.00 -9.02
CA PHE A 193 -17.68 -16.08 -7.73
C PHE A 193 -16.22 -15.69 -7.86
N GLY A 194 -15.71 -15.00 -6.86
CA GLY A 194 -14.28 -14.74 -6.68
C GLY A 194 -13.78 -15.30 -5.35
N ILE A 195 -12.50 -15.66 -5.32
CA ILE A 195 -11.77 -16.04 -4.11
C ILE A 195 -10.69 -15.01 -3.85
N HIS A 196 -10.55 -14.61 -2.60
CA HIS A 196 -9.52 -13.66 -2.16
C HIS A 196 -8.79 -14.21 -0.94
N ALA A 197 -7.49 -13.90 -0.80
CA ALA A 197 -6.78 -14.06 0.47
C ALA A 197 -5.64 -13.04 0.57
N PHE A 198 -5.49 -12.47 1.78
CA PHE A 198 -4.37 -11.60 2.11
C PHE A 198 -3.65 -12.15 3.34
N LEU A 199 -2.47 -12.74 3.17
CA LEU A 199 -1.78 -13.54 4.19
C LEU A 199 -0.46 -12.93 4.66
N ALA A 200 0.09 -11.97 3.94
CA ALA A 200 1.37 -11.37 4.26
C ALA A 200 1.47 -9.91 3.81
N SER A 201 2.40 -9.18 4.40
CA SER A 201 2.74 -7.82 3.99
C SER A 201 4.25 -7.66 3.94
N ASN A 202 4.75 -7.00 2.90
CA ASN A 202 6.17 -6.76 2.64
C ASN A 202 7.01 -8.04 2.57
N THR A 203 6.55 -9.02 1.81
CA THR A 203 7.30 -10.28 1.58
C THR A 203 8.35 -10.04 0.50
N VAL A 204 9.63 -10.13 0.87
CA VAL A 204 10.77 -9.91 -0.04
C VAL A 204 11.29 -11.27 -0.50
N THR A 205 10.47 -12.01 -1.26
CA THR A 205 10.79 -13.32 -1.86
C THR A 205 9.93 -13.56 -3.09
N ASN A 206 10.48 -14.27 -4.07
CA ASN A 206 9.78 -14.60 -5.31
C ASN A 206 8.80 -15.79 -5.14
N GLU A 207 8.88 -16.53 -4.04
CA GLU A 207 8.09 -17.74 -3.79
C GLU A 207 6.72 -17.48 -3.20
N TYR A 208 6.50 -16.33 -2.55
CA TYR A 208 5.25 -16.05 -1.83
C TYR A 208 4.00 -16.16 -2.71
N TYR A 209 3.99 -15.44 -3.84
CA TYR A 209 2.81 -15.47 -4.73
C TYR A 209 2.56 -16.82 -5.39
N PRO A 210 3.55 -17.54 -5.92
CA PRO A 210 3.33 -18.91 -6.41
C PRO A 210 2.78 -19.87 -5.34
N LEU A 211 3.24 -19.76 -4.09
CA LEU A 211 2.71 -20.56 -2.99
C LEU A 211 1.27 -20.18 -2.64
N LEU A 212 0.97 -18.88 -2.54
CA LEU A 212 -0.39 -18.40 -2.33
C LEU A 212 -1.33 -18.82 -3.46
N ALA A 213 -0.87 -18.67 -4.71
CA ALA A 213 -1.62 -19.08 -5.90
C ALA A 213 -1.95 -20.58 -5.83
N LYS A 214 -1.01 -21.43 -5.44
CA LYS A 214 -1.26 -22.87 -5.31
C LYS A 214 -2.40 -23.16 -4.32
N VAL A 215 -2.35 -22.55 -3.15
CA VAL A 215 -3.38 -22.74 -2.13
C VAL A 215 -4.76 -22.30 -2.63
N LEU A 216 -4.84 -21.12 -3.26
CA LEU A 216 -6.11 -20.57 -3.76
C LEU A 216 -6.64 -21.33 -4.99
N PHE A 217 -5.77 -21.81 -5.87
CA PHE A 217 -6.16 -22.56 -7.05
C PHE A 217 -6.69 -23.95 -6.66
N GLU A 218 -6.02 -24.64 -5.74
CA GLU A 218 -6.51 -25.92 -5.20
C GLU A 218 -7.85 -25.74 -4.50
N LEU A 219 -8.02 -24.67 -3.70
CA LEU A 219 -9.32 -24.34 -3.09
C LEU A 219 -10.39 -24.05 -4.16
N ALA A 220 -10.07 -23.33 -5.22
CA ALA A 220 -11.00 -23.02 -6.31
C ALA A 220 -11.52 -24.29 -6.98
N VAL A 221 -10.64 -25.23 -7.30
CA VAL A 221 -11.02 -26.52 -7.87
C VAL A 221 -11.94 -27.29 -6.95
N LYS A 222 -11.64 -27.30 -5.66
CA LYS A 222 -12.46 -27.94 -4.62
C LYS A 222 -13.83 -27.30 -4.51
N LEU A 223 -13.90 -25.99 -4.38
CA LEU A 223 -15.17 -25.22 -4.28
C LEU A 223 -16.05 -25.43 -5.52
N LYS A 224 -15.49 -25.40 -6.72
CA LYS A 224 -16.24 -25.70 -7.97
C LYS A 224 -16.85 -27.09 -7.91
N LYS A 225 -16.08 -28.09 -7.48
CA LYS A 225 -16.54 -29.48 -7.38
C LYS A 225 -17.63 -29.67 -6.32
N GLU A 226 -17.50 -29.05 -5.14
CA GLU A 226 -18.40 -29.27 -4.01
C GLU A 226 -19.67 -28.42 -4.05
N THR A 227 -19.61 -27.23 -4.65
CA THR A 227 -20.71 -26.27 -4.65
C THR A 227 -21.29 -26.01 -6.05
N GLY A 228 -20.56 -26.37 -7.09
CA GLY A 228 -20.89 -26.02 -8.47
C GLY A 228 -20.86 -24.52 -8.71
N ALA A 229 -20.14 -23.73 -7.91
CA ALA A 229 -19.95 -22.30 -8.09
C ALA A 229 -19.11 -22.02 -9.35
N ASP A 230 -19.51 -21.02 -10.12
CA ASP A 230 -18.75 -20.57 -11.30
C ASP A 230 -17.73 -19.51 -10.89
N ILE A 231 -16.49 -19.97 -10.64
CA ILE A 231 -15.40 -19.11 -10.19
C ILE A 231 -14.83 -18.39 -11.40
N LYS A 232 -14.94 -17.08 -11.42
CA LYS A 232 -14.53 -16.20 -12.52
C LYS A 232 -13.16 -15.56 -12.28
N PHE A 233 -12.78 -15.33 -11.04
CA PHE A 233 -11.51 -14.73 -10.71
C PHE A 233 -10.95 -15.22 -9.37
N ILE A 234 -9.63 -15.15 -9.26
CA ILE A 234 -8.91 -15.38 -8.02
C ILE A 234 -8.02 -14.17 -7.76
N ASN A 235 -8.25 -13.53 -6.62
CA ASN A 235 -7.54 -12.34 -6.18
C ASN A 235 -6.42 -12.73 -5.21
N LEU A 236 -5.17 -12.60 -5.66
CA LEU A 236 -3.98 -12.85 -4.86
C LEU A 236 -3.68 -11.72 -3.87
N SER A 237 -4.50 -10.65 -3.90
CA SER A 237 -4.38 -9.47 -3.05
C SER A 237 -3.01 -8.78 -3.14
N GLY A 238 -2.52 -8.23 -2.02
CA GLY A 238 -1.22 -7.62 -1.89
C GLY A 238 -0.16 -8.58 -1.33
N GLY A 239 0.85 -8.02 -0.71
CA GLY A 239 1.87 -8.77 0.02
C GLY A 239 3.26 -8.73 -0.58
N ILE A 240 3.41 -8.54 -1.91
CA ILE A 240 4.73 -8.33 -2.53
C ILE A 240 5.38 -7.09 -1.89
N GLY A 241 6.55 -7.31 -1.31
CA GLY A 241 7.32 -6.28 -0.64
C GLY A 241 8.32 -5.59 -1.55
N ILE A 242 9.08 -4.72 -0.93
CA ILE A 242 10.24 -4.06 -1.53
C ILE A 242 11.44 -4.19 -0.59
N PRO A 243 12.67 -4.16 -1.11
CA PRO A 243 13.86 -4.11 -0.29
C PRO A 243 14.00 -2.70 0.29
N TYR A 244 13.63 -2.52 1.55
CA TYR A 244 13.87 -1.24 2.25
C TYR A 244 15.34 -1.03 2.58
N ARG A 245 16.05 -2.11 2.93
CA ARG A 245 17.49 -2.06 3.26
C ARG A 245 18.35 -2.31 2.02
N PRO A 246 19.49 -1.67 1.90
CA PRO A 246 20.41 -1.90 0.78
C PRO A 246 20.95 -3.33 0.67
N ASP A 247 20.95 -4.09 1.77
CA ASP A 247 21.43 -5.48 1.84
C ASP A 247 20.33 -6.53 1.54
N GLN A 248 19.12 -6.10 1.20
CA GLN A 248 18.02 -6.99 0.79
C GLN A 248 18.02 -7.15 -0.74
N GLU A 249 17.77 -8.37 -1.20
CA GLU A 249 17.55 -8.63 -2.62
C GLU A 249 16.13 -8.21 -3.03
N PRO A 250 15.96 -7.52 -4.17
CA PRO A 250 14.63 -7.15 -4.66
C PRO A 250 13.86 -8.37 -5.19
N ASN A 251 12.55 -8.32 -5.06
CA ASN A 251 11.67 -9.24 -5.78
C ASN A 251 11.78 -9.00 -7.29
N ASP A 252 11.74 -10.09 -8.06
CA ASP A 252 11.58 -10.02 -9.51
C ASP A 252 10.15 -10.38 -9.91
N ILE A 253 9.38 -9.36 -10.30
CA ILE A 253 7.97 -9.52 -10.65
C ILE A 253 7.77 -10.41 -11.88
N LYS A 254 8.75 -10.53 -12.78
CA LYS A 254 8.70 -11.45 -13.93
C LYS A 254 8.83 -12.89 -13.46
N VAL A 255 9.76 -13.15 -12.54
CA VAL A 255 9.92 -14.48 -11.92
C VAL A 255 8.67 -14.86 -11.14
N ILE A 256 8.10 -13.92 -10.39
CA ILE A 256 6.84 -14.11 -9.66
C ILE A 256 5.70 -14.44 -10.63
N GLY A 257 5.52 -13.65 -11.70
CA GLY A 257 4.47 -13.85 -12.69
C GLY A 257 4.57 -15.20 -13.39
N GLU A 258 5.78 -15.62 -13.75
CA GLU A 258 6.00 -16.94 -14.35
C GLU A 258 5.78 -18.08 -13.35
N GLY A 259 6.15 -17.87 -12.08
CA GLY A 259 5.86 -18.82 -11.01
C GLY A 259 4.36 -19.04 -10.80
N VAL A 260 3.57 -17.96 -10.80
CA VAL A 260 2.09 -18.03 -10.72
C VAL A 260 1.52 -18.71 -11.97
N ARG A 261 2.01 -18.39 -13.16
CA ARG A 261 1.62 -19.02 -14.42
C ARG A 261 1.80 -20.52 -14.39
N LYS A 262 2.96 -20.99 -13.95
CA LYS A 262 3.25 -22.43 -13.83
C LYS A 262 2.23 -23.13 -12.95
N VAL A 263 1.91 -22.58 -11.78
CA VAL A 263 0.89 -23.15 -10.89
C VAL A 263 -0.49 -23.10 -11.52
N TYR A 264 -0.82 -22.04 -12.26
CA TYR A 264 -2.09 -21.92 -12.99
C TYR A 264 -2.25 -23.03 -14.03
N GLU A 265 -1.20 -23.28 -14.82
CA GLU A 265 -1.18 -24.33 -15.84
C GLU A 265 -1.21 -25.74 -15.22
N GLU A 266 -0.63 -25.93 -14.03
CA GLU A 266 -0.62 -27.21 -13.32
C GLU A 266 -1.94 -27.54 -12.60
N VAL A 267 -2.67 -26.54 -12.10
CA VAL A 267 -3.84 -26.74 -11.22
C VAL A 267 -5.16 -26.39 -11.92
N LEU A 268 -5.28 -25.17 -12.46
CA LEU A 268 -6.55 -24.68 -12.98
C LEU A 268 -6.85 -25.21 -14.39
N VAL A 269 -5.87 -25.23 -15.29
CA VAL A 269 -6.08 -25.68 -16.67
C VAL A 269 -6.59 -27.11 -16.74
N PRO A 270 -5.99 -28.10 -16.05
CA PRO A 270 -6.49 -29.49 -16.07
C PRO A 270 -7.88 -29.65 -15.44
N ALA A 271 -8.27 -28.73 -14.53
CA ALA A 271 -9.59 -28.71 -13.91
C ALA A 271 -10.67 -28.02 -14.77
N GLY A 272 -10.33 -27.64 -16.02
CA GLY A 272 -11.25 -26.91 -16.91
C GLY A 272 -11.59 -25.51 -16.40
N MET A 273 -10.59 -24.83 -15.78
CA MET A 273 -10.68 -23.47 -15.22
C MET A 273 -9.63 -22.54 -15.84
N GLY A 274 -9.20 -22.81 -17.07
CA GLY A 274 -8.16 -22.03 -17.77
C GLY A 274 -8.62 -20.65 -18.24
N ASP A 275 -9.83 -20.23 -17.93
CA ASP A 275 -10.40 -18.91 -18.21
C ASP A 275 -10.55 -18.02 -16.95
N VAL A 276 -10.18 -18.55 -15.77
CA VAL A 276 -10.24 -17.80 -14.52
C VAL A 276 -9.26 -16.63 -14.53
N ALA A 277 -9.76 -15.43 -14.25
CA ALA A 277 -8.96 -14.22 -14.17
C ALA A 277 -8.12 -14.18 -12.89
N ILE A 278 -6.93 -13.60 -12.97
CA ILE A 278 -6.08 -13.34 -11.82
C ILE A 278 -6.11 -11.85 -11.48
N PHE A 279 -6.43 -11.54 -10.22
CA PHE A 279 -6.41 -10.18 -9.69
C PHE A 279 -5.30 -10.02 -8.64
N THR A 280 -4.80 -8.80 -8.53
CA THR A 280 -3.84 -8.39 -7.51
C THR A 280 -4.27 -7.07 -6.88
N GLU A 281 -3.86 -6.81 -5.61
CA GLU A 281 -4.16 -5.59 -4.84
C GLU A 281 -2.86 -5.01 -4.27
N LEU A 282 -1.92 -4.71 -5.15
CA LEU A 282 -0.59 -4.28 -4.76
C LEU A 282 -0.57 -2.77 -4.44
N GLY A 283 -0.26 -2.43 -3.19
CA GLY A 283 -0.04 -1.04 -2.78
C GLY A 283 1.44 -0.70 -2.69
N ARG A 284 2.13 -1.37 -1.78
CA ARG A 284 3.56 -1.11 -1.49
C ARG A 284 4.46 -1.30 -2.69
N PHE A 285 4.35 -2.45 -3.36
CA PHE A 285 5.12 -2.76 -4.56
C PHE A 285 4.92 -1.70 -5.65
N MET A 286 3.70 -1.20 -5.79
CA MET A 286 3.35 -0.22 -6.83
C MET A 286 4.02 1.12 -6.63
N LEU A 287 4.06 1.64 -5.39
CA LEU A 287 4.39 3.05 -5.16
C LEU A 287 5.53 3.30 -4.19
N ALA A 288 5.84 2.40 -3.24
CA ALA A 288 6.79 2.74 -2.19
C ALA A 288 8.15 3.22 -2.72
N PRO A 289 8.79 2.57 -3.71
CA PRO A 289 10.08 3.00 -4.24
C PRO A 289 10.04 4.33 -5.00
N TYR A 290 8.84 4.72 -5.45
CA TYR A 290 8.61 5.90 -6.31
C TYR A 290 8.05 7.08 -5.54
N GLY A 291 8.31 7.14 -4.24
CA GLY A 291 7.98 8.29 -3.40
C GLY A 291 8.95 8.41 -2.24
N ALA A 292 9.24 9.63 -1.88
CA ALA A 292 10.13 9.98 -0.79
C ALA A 292 9.54 11.08 0.09
N LEU A 293 9.91 11.08 1.37
CA LEU A 293 9.74 12.23 2.24
C LEU A 293 11.02 13.08 2.18
N VAL A 294 10.87 14.32 1.72
CA VAL A 294 11.95 15.31 1.67
C VAL A 294 11.84 16.20 2.89
N THR A 295 12.94 16.34 3.63
CA THR A 295 13.00 17.12 4.87
C THR A 295 14.33 17.84 4.97
N ARG A 296 14.42 18.87 5.82
CA ARG A 296 15.62 19.69 6.00
C ARG A 296 16.15 19.55 7.43
N ALA A 297 17.47 19.42 7.56
CA ALA A 297 18.15 19.48 8.86
C ALA A 297 18.04 20.90 9.44
N ILE A 298 17.47 21.03 10.63
CA ILE A 298 17.19 22.34 11.26
C ILE A 298 17.89 22.51 12.62
N HIS A 299 18.24 21.42 13.28
CA HIS A 299 18.92 21.43 14.58
C HIS A 299 19.88 20.27 14.72
N GLU A 300 20.98 20.48 15.44
CA GLU A 300 21.87 19.45 15.96
C GLU A 300 21.89 19.49 17.49
N LYS A 301 22.03 18.34 18.11
CA LYS A 301 22.17 18.20 19.56
C LYS A 301 23.27 17.21 19.87
N HIS A 302 24.17 17.63 20.77
CA HIS A 302 25.32 16.87 21.23
C HIS A 302 25.13 16.55 22.70
N THR A 303 24.70 15.33 23.01
CA THR A 303 24.49 14.87 24.38
C THR A 303 25.23 13.53 24.59
N TYR A 304 24.55 12.47 25.00
CA TYR A 304 25.11 11.10 25.01
C TYR A 304 25.16 10.47 23.61
N LYS A 305 24.47 11.08 22.64
CA LYS A 305 24.44 10.74 21.23
C LYS A 305 24.45 12.02 20.40
N GLU A 306 24.73 11.85 19.13
CA GLU A 306 24.61 12.90 18.12
C GLU A 306 23.24 12.84 17.47
N TYR A 307 22.48 13.94 17.53
CA TYR A 307 21.13 14.04 16.98
C TYR A 307 21.07 15.08 15.87
N ILE A 308 20.41 14.72 14.79
CA ILE A 308 20.01 15.67 13.75
C ILE A 308 18.50 15.82 13.81
N GLY A 309 18.04 17.00 14.21
CA GLY A 309 16.63 17.37 14.17
C GLY A 309 16.24 17.87 12.80
N VAL A 310 15.16 17.33 12.24
CA VAL A 310 14.62 17.73 10.95
C VAL A 310 13.26 18.41 11.10
N ASP A 311 12.81 19.12 10.06
CA ASP A 311 11.50 19.79 10.06
C ASP A 311 10.31 18.81 9.86
N ALA A 312 10.56 17.58 9.40
CA ALA A 312 9.59 16.51 9.44
C ALA A 312 9.49 15.86 10.83
N CYS A 313 8.44 15.10 11.07
CA CYS A 313 8.25 14.30 12.28
C CYS A 313 7.42 13.04 11.96
N ALA A 314 7.16 12.19 12.97
CA ALA A 314 6.39 10.96 12.76
C ALA A 314 4.95 11.20 12.27
N VAL A 315 4.40 12.41 12.39
CA VAL A 315 3.13 12.80 11.73
C VAL A 315 3.25 12.67 10.20
N ASN A 316 4.43 12.94 9.65
CA ASN A 316 4.68 12.82 8.21
C ASN A 316 5.00 11.37 7.81
N LEU A 317 5.80 10.63 8.61
CA LEU A 317 6.16 9.24 8.34
C LEU A 317 6.27 8.46 9.66
N MET A 318 5.18 7.81 10.06
CA MET A 318 5.08 7.15 11.36
C MET A 318 5.82 5.79 11.43
N ARG A 319 6.06 5.16 10.30
CA ARG A 319 6.55 3.78 10.25
C ARG A 319 7.84 3.51 11.03
N PRO A 320 8.88 4.35 10.99
CA PRO A 320 10.05 4.16 11.83
C PRO A 320 9.71 4.20 13.32
N ALA A 321 8.88 5.17 13.75
CA ALA A 321 8.52 5.36 15.14
C ALA A 321 7.67 4.21 15.71
N MET A 322 6.69 3.71 14.94
CA MET A 322 5.71 2.73 15.41
C MET A 322 6.12 1.27 15.17
N TYR A 323 6.88 1.01 14.11
CA TYR A 323 7.22 -0.36 13.71
C TYR A 323 8.73 -0.61 13.70
N GLY A 324 9.56 0.37 14.04
CA GLY A 324 11.00 0.27 13.85
C GLY A 324 11.41 0.08 12.39
N ALA A 325 10.53 0.49 11.45
CA ALA A 325 10.75 0.27 10.03
C ALA A 325 11.96 1.07 9.53
N TYR A 326 12.80 0.39 8.76
CA TYR A 326 13.93 1.04 8.12
C TYR A 326 13.46 1.82 6.89
N HIS A 327 13.91 3.06 6.78
CA HIS A 327 13.93 3.83 5.55
C HIS A 327 15.36 4.31 5.30
N HIS A 328 15.82 4.18 4.05
CA HIS A 328 17.13 4.69 3.69
C HIS A 328 17.10 6.23 3.65
N ILE A 329 18.17 6.87 4.09
CA ILE A 329 18.30 8.32 4.09
C ILE A 329 19.51 8.69 3.24
N THR A 330 19.30 9.50 2.22
CA THR A 330 20.37 10.13 1.47
C THR A 330 20.48 11.59 1.89
N VAL A 331 21.67 12.04 2.23
CA VAL A 331 22.01 13.45 2.42
C VAL A 331 22.32 14.01 1.05
N MET A 332 21.45 14.87 0.52
CA MET A 332 21.52 15.31 -0.87
C MET A 332 22.78 16.12 -1.18
N GLY A 333 23.47 15.68 -2.21
CA GLY A 333 24.77 16.27 -2.63
C GLY A 333 25.97 15.76 -1.86
N LYS A 334 25.75 14.78 -0.96
CA LYS A 334 26.80 14.08 -0.20
C LYS A 334 26.76 12.56 -0.42
N GLU A 335 26.16 12.11 -1.52
CA GLU A 335 25.94 10.70 -1.84
C GLU A 335 27.25 9.88 -1.93
N ASN A 336 28.35 10.54 -2.26
CA ASN A 336 29.66 9.93 -2.40
C ASN A 336 30.61 10.23 -1.20
N GLU A 337 30.14 10.93 -0.18
CA GLU A 337 30.92 11.22 1.00
C GLU A 337 30.95 10.02 1.96
N PRO A 338 32.02 9.87 2.79
CA PRO A 338 32.09 8.79 3.77
C PRO A 338 30.93 8.85 4.77
N CYS A 339 30.28 7.71 5.01
CA CYS A 339 29.27 7.56 6.07
C CYS A 339 30.00 7.25 7.39
N ASP A 340 30.69 8.22 7.97
CA ASP A 340 31.53 8.07 9.16
C ASP A 340 31.00 8.76 10.42
N HIS A 341 29.82 9.41 10.30
CA HIS A 341 29.11 10.04 11.41
C HIS A 341 27.91 9.18 11.83
N LYS A 342 27.80 8.93 13.13
CA LYS A 342 26.70 8.16 13.71
C LYS A 342 25.64 9.09 14.28
N TYR A 343 24.46 9.11 13.67
CA TYR A 343 23.35 9.97 14.07
C TYR A 343 22.08 9.21 14.44
N ASP A 344 21.31 9.79 15.39
CA ASP A 344 19.86 9.63 15.46
C ASP A 344 19.23 10.80 14.67
N VAL A 345 18.41 10.51 13.64
CA VAL A 345 17.68 11.53 12.89
C VAL A 345 16.27 11.63 13.49
N THR A 346 15.90 12.81 14.00
CA THR A 346 14.73 12.99 14.87
C THR A 346 13.78 14.06 14.37
N GLY A 347 12.49 13.86 14.64
CA GLY A 347 11.46 14.91 14.50
C GLY A 347 11.28 15.75 15.76
N SER A 348 10.22 16.52 15.78
CA SER A 348 9.93 17.54 16.81
C SER A 348 8.77 17.19 17.73
N LEU A 349 8.29 15.95 17.74
CA LEU A 349 7.22 15.52 18.65
C LEU A 349 7.72 15.36 20.09
N CYS A 350 6.83 15.58 21.07
CA CYS A 350 7.07 15.22 22.47
C CYS A 350 6.94 13.70 22.66
N GLU A 351 7.56 12.93 21.78
CA GLU A 351 7.57 11.48 21.73
C GLU A 351 9.00 11.00 21.46
N ASN A 352 9.59 10.23 22.38
CA ASN A 352 10.98 9.79 22.26
C ASN A 352 11.22 8.89 21.04
N ASN A 353 10.19 8.21 20.55
CA ASN A 353 10.28 7.35 19.37
C ASN A 353 10.14 8.14 18.05
N ASP A 354 9.98 9.46 18.07
CA ASP A 354 9.94 10.29 16.86
C ASP A 354 11.33 10.38 16.23
N LYS A 355 11.74 9.26 15.66
CA LYS A 355 13.06 9.06 15.03
C LYS A 355 12.90 8.37 13.70
N PHE A 356 13.48 8.96 12.66
CA PHE A 356 13.58 8.36 11.31
C PHE A 356 14.72 7.36 11.19
N ALA A 357 15.77 7.55 12.01
CA ALA A 357 16.91 6.65 12.11
C ALA A 357 17.49 6.68 13.52
N ILE A 358 18.06 5.55 13.93
CA ILE A 358 18.74 5.38 15.22
C ILE A 358 20.13 4.78 14.93
N ASP A 359 21.18 5.35 15.53
CA ASP A 359 22.58 4.92 15.39
C ASP A 359 22.98 4.71 13.91
N ARG A 360 22.45 5.57 13.01
CA ARG A 360 22.69 5.46 11.57
C ARG A 360 24.02 6.10 11.18
N MET A 361 24.83 5.34 10.46
CA MET A 361 26.02 5.88 9.82
C MET A 361 25.62 6.64 8.56
N LEU A 362 25.93 7.94 8.52
CA LEU A 362 25.61 8.87 7.43
C LEU A 362 26.84 9.77 7.16
N PRO A 363 26.89 10.43 6.00
CA PRO A 363 27.82 11.55 5.80
C PRO A 363 27.57 12.65 6.83
N LYS A 364 28.56 13.52 7.03
CA LYS A 364 28.37 14.70 7.88
C LYS A 364 27.17 15.52 7.41
N ILE A 365 26.23 15.76 8.31
CA ILE A 365 25.05 16.58 8.04
C ILE A 365 25.28 17.98 8.57
N ASP A 366 25.17 18.98 7.70
CA ASP A 366 25.22 20.38 8.10
C ASP A 366 23.80 20.95 8.17
N MET A 367 23.59 21.99 9.00
CA MET A 367 22.28 22.63 9.10
C MET A 367 21.88 23.27 7.77
N GLY A 368 20.66 22.93 7.35
CA GLY A 368 20.15 23.32 6.03
C GLY A 368 20.25 22.21 4.97
N ASP A 369 20.99 21.14 5.19
CA ASP A 369 21.03 20.02 4.26
C ASP A 369 19.64 19.40 4.05
N LEU A 370 19.36 19.02 2.80
CA LEU A 370 18.17 18.26 2.44
C LEU A 370 18.44 16.77 2.63
N LEU A 371 17.51 16.11 3.31
CA LEU A 371 17.50 14.67 3.49
C LEU A 371 16.35 14.08 2.65
N PHE A 372 16.70 13.08 1.83
CA PHE A 372 15.76 12.31 1.02
C PHE A 372 15.52 10.97 1.72
N ILE A 373 14.33 10.80 2.31
CA ILE A 373 13.93 9.57 3.01
C ILE A 373 13.21 8.69 2.00
N HIS A 374 13.87 7.62 1.57
CA HIS A 374 13.44 6.74 0.48
C HIS A 374 12.24 5.86 0.83
N ASP A 375 11.66 5.26 -0.20
CA ASP A 375 10.63 4.20 -0.12
C ASP A 375 9.39 4.62 0.69
N ALA A 376 9.05 5.89 0.66
CA ALA A 376 7.94 6.46 1.41
C ALA A 376 6.65 6.65 0.56
N GLY A 377 6.65 6.21 -0.71
CA GLY A 377 5.55 6.42 -1.64
C GLY A 377 4.27 5.62 -1.32
N ALA A 378 4.35 4.63 -0.43
CA ALA A 378 3.20 3.87 0.05
C ALA A 378 3.25 3.71 1.56
N HIS A 379 2.09 3.77 2.21
CA HIS A 379 1.96 3.67 3.68
C HIS A 379 2.82 4.69 4.44
N GLY A 380 3.16 5.80 3.79
CA GLY A 380 3.82 6.97 4.35
C GLY A 380 2.78 8.02 4.75
N PHE A 381 2.47 8.96 3.86
CA PHE A 381 1.46 10.00 4.09
C PHE A 381 0.12 9.44 4.59
N ALA A 382 -0.34 8.33 3.98
CA ALA A 382 -1.62 7.70 4.29
C ALA A 382 -1.77 7.29 5.76
N MET A 383 -0.69 6.86 6.40
CA MET A 383 -0.67 6.42 7.80
C MET A 383 -0.39 7.57 8.77
N GLY A 384 -0.22 8.79 8.28
CA GLY A 384 0.01 9.96 9.12
C GLY A 384 -1.15 10.21 10.09
N TYR A 385 -0.82 10.75 11.26
CA TYR A 385 -1.74 11.07 12.34
C TYR A 385 -1.48 12.51 12.84
N ASN A 386 -2.30 13.00 13.75
CA ASN A 386 -2.05 14.28 14.40
C ASN A 386 -1.60 14.06 15.85
N TYR A 387 -0.43 14.57 16.19
CA TYR A 387 0.08 14.63 17.56
C TYR A 387 0.82 15.95 17.78
N ASN A 388 0.80 16.49 18.98
CA ASN A 388 1.30 17.83 19.32
C ASN A 388 0.75 18.96 18.42
N GLY A 389 -0.38 18.78 17.75
CA GLY A 389 -0.91 19.74 16.79
C GLY A 389 -0.04 19.92 15.55
N LYS A 390 0.88 19.00 15.26
CA LYS A 390 1.65 19.02 14.01
C LYS A 390 0.77 18.70 12.83
N LEU A 391 1.05 19.36 11.70
CA LEU A 391 0.26 19.32 10.49
C LEU A 391 0.91 18.42 9.44
N LYS A 392 0.09 17.81 8.57
CA LYS A 392 0.58 16.99 7.46
C LYS A 392 1.19 17.87 6.38
N SER A 393 2.25 17.33 5.77
CA SER A 393 3.00 17.97 4.69
C SER A 393 2.24 17.98 3.36
N ALA A 394 2.76 18.72 2.37
CA ALA A 394 2.29 18.64 1.00
C ALA A 394 2.69 17.30 0.34
N GLU A 395 1.95 16.94 -0.73
CA GLU A 395 2.32 15.88 -1.67
C GLU A 395 2.52 16.49 -3.05
N LEU A 396 3.66 16.21 -3.66
CA LEU A 396 4.09 16.71 -4.97
C LEU A 396 4.31 15.54 -5.93
N LEU A 397 3.99 15.73 -7.20
CA LEU A 397 4.22 14.76 -8.27
C LEU A 397 5.24 15.33 -9.26
N LEU A 398 6.38 14.68 -9.38
CA LEU A 398 7.34 14.92 -10.42
C LEU A 398 6.83 14.25 -11.70
N LYS A 399 6.45 15.07 -12.68
CA LYS A 399 5.91 14.63 -13.96
C LYS A 399 7.00 14.07 -14.87
N GLU A 400 6.63 13.26 -15.87
CA GLU A 400 7.56 12.72 -16.86
C GLU A 400 8.32 13.82 -17.65
N ASP A 401 7.74 14.99 -17.81
CA ASP A 401 8.37 16.14 -18.47
C ASP A 401 9.32 16.94 -17.57
N GLY A 402 9.49 16.50 -16.31
CA GLY A 402 10.32 17.15 -15.29
C GLY A 402 9.63 18.28 -14.53
N SER A 403 8.41 18.65 -14.88
CA SER A 403 7.63 19.63 -14.11
C SER A 403 7.14 19.02 -12.78
N VAL A 404 6.85 19.90 -11.81
CA VAL A 404 6.36 19.48 -10.49
C VAL A 404 4.96 20.01 -10.27
N GLN A 405 4.04 19.10 -9.98
CA GLN A 405 2.64 19.41 -9.68
C GLN A 405 2.35 19.16 -8.20
N MET A 406 1.78 20.15 -7.52
CA MET A 406 1.22 19.94 -6.18
C MET A 406 -0.08 19.13 -6.31
N ILE A 407 -0.09 17.91 -5.77
CA ILE A 407 -1.24 16.98 -5.81
C ILE A 407 -2.01 16.93 -4.48
N ARG A 408 -1.44 17.53 -3.44
CA ARG A 408 -2.08 17.85 -2.17
C ARG A 408 -1.30 19.00 -1.51
N ARG A 409 -2.00 20.04 -1.08
CA ARG A 409 -1.35 21.11 -0.30
C ARG A 409 -1.04 20.60 1.13
N ALA A 410 -0.10 21.24 1.78
CA ALA A 410 0.10 21.05 3.20
C ALA A 410 -1.14 21.49 4.00
N GLU A 411 -1.36 20.84 5.16
CA GLU A 411 -2.37 21.28 6.11
C GLU A 411 -1.98 22.66 6.71
N THR A 412 -2.99 23.41 7.05
CA THR A 412 -2.89 24.68 7.79
C THR A 412 -3.59 24.52 9.15
N PRO A 413 -3.38 25.44 10.10
CA PRO A 413 -4.17 25.43 11.36
C PRO A 413 -5.69 25.44 11.12
N LYS A 414 -6.17 26.01 10.01
CA LYS A 414 -7.60 25.97 9.65
C LYS A 414 -8.11 24.55 9.41
N ASP A 415 -7.29 23.70 8.77
CA ASP A 415 -7.66 22.30 8.55
C ASP A 415 -7.73 21.54 9.86
N TYR A 416 -6.78 21.80 10.77
CA TYR A 416 -6.78 21.18 12.10
C TYR A 416 -7.99 21.63 12.93
N PHE A 417 -8.41 22.88 12.81
CA PHE A 417 -9.55 23.45 13.54
C PHE A 417 -10.90 23.24 12.84
N ALA A 418 -10.94 22.71 11.62
CA ALA A 418 -12.17 22.59 10.83
C ALA A 418 -13.30 21.80 11.54
N THR A 419 -12.94 20.88 12.43
CA THR A 419 -13.91 20.10 13.22
C THR A 419 -14.40 20.82 14.49
N PHE A 420 -13.89 22.01 14.77
CA PHE A 420 -14.28 22.84 15.91
C PHE A 420 -15.08 24.09 15.51
N ASP A 421 -15.70 24.10 14.32
CA ASP A 421 -16.44 25.22 13.76
C ASP A 421 -17.65 25.66 14.62
N PHE A 422 -18.17 24.76 15.45
CA PHE A 422 -19.21 25.04 16.44
C PHE A 422 -18.69 25.69 17.75
N CYS A 423 -17.38 25.91 17.89
CA CYS A 423 -16.76 26.43 19.12
C CYS A 423 -16.42 27.92 18.97
N ASP A 424 -17.11 28.78 19.73
CA ASP A 424 -16.90 30.23 19.70
C ASP A 424 -15.48 30.67 20.12
N ILE A 425 -14.77 29.82 20.87
CA ILE A 425 -13.39 30.09 21.30
C ILE A 425 -12.46 30.34 20.09
N LEU A 426 -12.69 29.63 18.99
CA LEU A 426 -11.85 29.76 17.78
C LEU A 426 -11.95 31.15 17.11
N LYS A 427 -13.02 31.93 17.40
CA LYS A 427 -13.14 33.31 16.90
C LYS A 427 -12.04 34.24 17.46
N ASN A 428 -11.38 33.83 18.56
CA ASN A 428 -10.31 34.58 19.20
C ASN A 428 -8.90 34.12 18.78
N VAL A 429 -8.79 33.12 17.91
CA VAL A 429 -7.48 32.63 17.46
C VAL A 429 -6.86 33.68 16.56
N ARG A 430 -5.65 34.13 16.89
CA ARG A 430 -4.91 35.14 16.14
C ARG A 430 -4.23 34.46 14.94
N ASN A 431 -4.34 35.05 13.76
CA ASN A 431 -3.62 34.62 12.55
C ASN A 431 -3.88 33.17 12.07
N VAL A 432 -5.13 32.71 12.14
CA VAL A 432 -5.54 31.41 11.55
C VAL A 432 -6.00 31.57 10.12
#